data_a1551cb8124ad15f6c38a9240d175671
#
_entry.id   a1551cb8124ad15f6c38a9240d175671
#
_cell.length_a   1.000
_cell.length_b   1.000
_cell.length_c   1.000
_cell.angle_alpha   90.00
_cell.angle_beta   90.00
_cell.angle_gamma   90.00
#
_symmetry.space_group_name_H-M   'P 1'
#
loop_
_entity.id
_entity.type
_entity.pdbx_description
1 polymer ?
#
loop_
_entity_poly.entity_id
_entity_poly.type
_entity_poly.pdbx_seq_one_letter_code
_entity_poly.pdbx_strand_id
1 'polypeptide(L)'
;MIKKMMIGLLGIASLSFAGNIKNVEAITEVFGNGENLSAVVLTYDKEITGNSVSVSDYKVEGREIEKAYVSKQNEKNGEKSKNGKYVILELKRLPMVAQASDHSKEEMEKKKATGQKGPTLGGKGDAKPLKTITAEVTQTGSVKTVNGKVYNSEEKQVSTKTRQLIIEDFKQFVFTGKDGKTLKYNLYMPKNYDRSKKYPMVVFMHDAGAVSSETKYTLSQGNGATVWASPEWQKNHPSFVLAPQYEVVTVNDNYEYGPELDRTVELINSLTEKYSIDKDRIYNTGQSMGGMSSISLDSRYPDLFGGSYIVASKWDVNVTEPMKNQNIWFVASEGDPGAYPSLTEISDYLEKNGAKV
;
A
#
# COMPACT_ATOMS: atom_id res chain seq x y z
N MET A 1 -39.50 33.94 -14.29
CA MET A 1 -39.78 32.55 -13.88
C MET A 1 -38.46 31.96 -13.32
N ILE A 2 -38.33 31.95 -11.99
CA ILE A 2 -37.13 31.46 -11.30
C ILE A 2 -37.36 30.00 -10.98
N LYS A 3 -36.62 29.10 -11.64
CA LYS A 3 -36.64 27.67 -11.32
C LYS A 3 -35.88 27.43 -10.01
N LYS A 4 -36.58 27.06 -8.95
CA LYS A 4 -35.99 26.54 -7.71
C LYS A 4 -35.39 25.19 -7.98
N MET A 5 -34.07 25.10 -7.84
CA MET A 5 -33.33 23.86 -7.84
C MET A 5 -33.43 23.25 -6.43
N MET A 6 -34.17 22.15 -6.32
CA MET A 6 -34.24 21.34 -5.11
C MET A 6 -32.94 20.56 -4.98
N ILE A 7 -32.12 20.93 -4.01
CA ILE A 7 -30.98 20.12 -3.58
C ILE A 7 -31.54 19.04 -2.67
N GLY A 8 -31.60 17.82 -3.19
CA GLY A 8 -31.93 16.65 -2.38
C GLY A 8 -30.78 16.35 -1.41
N LEU A 9 -31.00 16.60 -0.12
CA LEU A 9 -30.16 16.03 0.93
C LEU A 9 -30.36 14.51 0.91
N LEU A 10 -29.36 13.76 0.42
CA LEU A 10 -29.25 12.34 0.73
C LEU A 10 -28.95 12.22 2.22
N GLY A 11 -29.97 11.90 3.00
CA GLY A 11 -29.82 11.55 4.40
C GLY A 11 -28.98 10.27 4.49
N ILE A 12 -27.80 10.38 5.07
CA ILE A 12 -27.03 9.23 5.54
C ILE A 12 -27.88 8.61 6.66
N ALA A 13 -28.58 7.53 6.36
CA ALA A 13 -29.26 6.75 7.39
C ALA A 13 -28.17 6.17 8.31
N SER A 14 -28.04 6.73 9.51
CA SER A 14 -27.24 6.12 10.57
C SER A 14 -27.91 4.80 10.92
N LEU A 15 -27.32 3.67 10.52
CA LEU A 15 -27.69 2.35 10.99
C LEU A 15 -27.45 2.34 12.50
N SER A 16 -28.51 2.51 13.30
CA SER A 16 -28.44 2.34 14.74
C SER A 16 -28.47 0.85 15.03
N PHE A 17 -27.40 0.30 15.57
CA PHE A 17 -27.38 -1.05 16.08
C PHE A 17 -28.35 -1.16 17.27
N ALA A 18 -29.37 -2.00 17.17
CA ALA A 18 -30.38 -2.19 18.22
C ALA A 18 -29.83 -2.98 19.42
N GLY A 19 -28.73 -3.71 19.25
CA GLY A 19 -28.11 -4.58 20.24
C GLY A 19 -27.15 -3.87 21.21
N ASN A 20 -26.37 -4.68 21.93
CA ASN A 20 -25.35 -4.22 22.87
C ASN A 20 -24.05 -3.78 22.18
N ILE A 21 -23.78 -4.28 20.97
CA ILE A 21 -22.73 -3.80 20.08
C ILE A 21 -23.22 -2.52 19.43
N LYS A 22 -22.50 -1.42 19.60
CA LYS A 22 -22.86 -0.07 19.11
C LYS A 22 -22.11 0.35 17.87
N ASN A 23 -21.01 -0.31 17.56
CA ASN A 23 -20.24 -0.07 16.33
C ASN A 23 -19.42 -1.30 15.98
N VAL A 24 -19.30 -1.54 14.69
CA VAL A 24 -18.39 -2.52 14.10
C VAL A 24 -17.46 -1.77 13.15
N GLU A 25 -16.16 -1.87 13.41
CA GLU A 25 -15.12 -1.27 12.57
C GLU A 25 -14.26 -2.35 11.96
N ALA A 26 -14.11 -2.34 10.64
CA ALA A 26 -13.16 -3.16 9.91
C ALA A 26 -11.78 -2.52 9.98
N ILE A 27 -10.75 -3.30 10.25
CA ILE A 27 -9.36 -2.87 10.21
C ILE A 27 -8.67 -3.60 9.07
N THR A 28 -8.07 -2.86 8.16
CA THR A 28 -7.31 -3.44 7.04
C THR A 28 -5.83 -3.12 7.16
N GLU A 29 -5.02 -4.01 6.60
CA GLU A 29 -3.58 -3.86 6.43
C GLU A 29 -3.18 -4.26 5.02
N VAL A 30 -2.07 -3.70 4.55
CA VAL A 30 -1.50 -4.07 3.26
C VAL A 30 -0.41 -5.11 3.43
N PHE A 31 -0.52 -6.18 2.67
CA PHE A 31 0.45 -7.27 2.58
C PHE A 31 1.00 -7.34 1.14
N GLY A 32 1.92 -8.27 0.89
CA GLY A 32 2.46 -8.46 -0.46
C GLY A 32 1.41 -8.81 -1.53
N ASN A 33 0.26 -9.36 -1.11
CA ASN A 33 -0.89 -9.66 -1.97
C ASN A 33 -1.99 -8.59 -1.92
N GLY A 34 -1.68 -7.38 -1.47
CA GLY A 34 -2.62 -6.25 -1.41
C GLY A 34 -3.27 -6.03 -0.05
N GLU A 35 -4.25 -5.14 -0.03
CA GLU A 35 -5.00 -4.78 1.16
C GLU A 35 -5.97 -5.88 1.56
N ASN A 36 -5.95 -6.27 2.84
CA ASN A 36 -6.78 -7.33 3.40
C ASN A 36 -7.38 -6.94 4.75
N LEU A 37 -8.57 -7.47 5.05
CA LEU A 37 -9.15 -7.37 6.38
C LEU A 37 -8.24 -8.09 7.39
N SER A 38 -7.78 -7.41 8.42
CA SER A 38 -6.81 -7.94 9.40
C SER A 38 -7.36 -8.02 10.81
N ALA A 39 -8.36 -7.19 11.14
CA ALA A 39 -9.08 -7.28 12.40
C ALA A 39 -10.49 -6.69 12.29
N VAL A 40 -11.32 -6.99 13.27
CA VAL A 40 -12.61 -6.34 13.50
C VAL A 40 -12.65 -5.82 14.92
N VAL A 41 -13.06 -4.58 15.11
CA VAL A 41 -13.27 -3.98 16.43
C VAL A 41 -14.76 -3.79 16.67
N LEU A 42 -15.22 -4.42 17.75
CA LEU A 42 -16.59 -4.29 18.25
C LEU A 42 -16.60 -3.30 19.41
N THR A 43 -17.44 -2.28 19.34
CA THR A 43 -17.64 -1.33 20.43
C THR A 43 -18.94 -1.66 21.15
N TYR A 44 -18.85 -2.04 22.41
CA TYR A 44 -20.00 -2.31 23.26
C TYR A 44 -20.51 -1.05 23.98
N ASP A 45 -21.80 -1.04 24.33
CA ASP A 45 -22.41 0.06 25.11
C ASP A 45 -21.87 0.13 26.55
N LYS A 46 -21.45 -1.02 27.11
CA LYS A 46 -20.84 -1.17 28.42
C LYS A 46 -19.49 -1.85 28.34
N GLU A 47 -18.67 -1.69 29.40
CA GLU A 47 -17.42 -2.42 29.51
C GLU A 47 -17.65 -3.92 29.68
N ILE A 48 -16.93 -4.68 28.85
CA ILE A 48 -16.92 -6.15 28.85
C ILE A 48 -15.77 -6.66 29.71
N THR A 49 -16.00 -7.75 30.43
CA THR A 49 -14.99 -8.45 31.23
C THR A 49 -14.15 -9.35 30.31
N GLY A 50 -12.82 -9.19 30.31
CA GLY A 50 -11.93 -9.87 29.39
C GLY A 50 -11.92 -11.40 29.50
N ASN A 51 -12.18 -11.95 30.69
CA ASN A 51 -12.28 -13.39 30.92
C ASN A 51 -13.57 -14.02 30.36
N SER A 52 -14.54 -13.22 29.90
CA SER A 52 -15.76 -13.70 29.28
C SER A 52 -15.71 -13.70 27.75
N VAL A 53 -14.57 -13.34 27.15
CA VAL A 53 -14.40 -13.24 25.70
C VAL A 53 -13.50 -14.35 25.20
N SER A 54 -13.98 -15.11 24.24
CA SER A 54 -13.27 -16.20 23.56
C SER A 54 -13.43 -16.07 22.03
N VAL A 55 -12.52 -16.66 21.28
CA VAL A 55 -12.60 -16.77 19.81
C VAL A 55 -13.91 -17.45 19.38
N SER A 56 -14.36 -18.47 20.12
CA SER A 56 -15.59 -19.23 19.83
C SER A 56 -16.89 -18.41 19.97
N ASP A 57 -16.82 -17.24 20.63
CA ASP A 57 -17.99 -16.37 20.82
C ASP A 57 -18.30 -15.51 19.59
N TYR A 58 -17.47 -15.58 18.56
CA TYR A 58 -17.59 -14.74 17.37
C TYR A 58 -17.34 -15.51 16.08
N LYS A 59 -17.97 -15.06 15.01
CA LYS A 59 -17.70 -15.47 13.64
C LYS A 59 -17.50 -14.22 12.79
N VAL A 60 -16.42 -14.21 12.00
CA VAL A 60 -16.22 -13.22 10.93
C VAL A 60 -16.36 -13.95 9.59
N GLU A 61 -17.26 -13.46 8.74
CA GLU A 61 -17.58 -14.17 7.50
C GLU A 61 -16.34 -14.24 6.57
N GLY A 62 -16.06 -15.46 6.09
CA GLY A 62 -14.92 -15.74 5.21
C GLY A 62 -13.52 -15.60 5.85
N ARG A 63 -13.43 -15.40 7.18
CA ARG A 63 -12.15 -15.19 7.86
C ARG A 63 -12.05 -16.01 9.16
N GLU A 64 -10.87 -16.54 9.41
CA GLU A 64 -10.54 -17.22 10.68
C GLU A 64 -10.08 -16.19 11.73
N ILE A 65 -10.65 -16.26 12.92
CA ILE A 65 -10.24 -15.42 14.04
C ILE A 65 -9.07 -16.11 14.74
N GLU A 66 -7.95 -15.41 14.84
CA GLU A 66 -6.74 -15.89 15.54
C GLU A 66 -6.81 -15.56 17.03
N LYS A 67 -7.26 -14.33 17.36
CA LYS A 67 -7.36 -13.85 18.75
C LYS A 67 -8.64 -13.05 18.95
N ALA A 68 -9.22 -13.19 20.13
CA ALA A 68 -10.31 -12.35 20.62
C ALA A 68 -9.97 -11.87 22.03
N TYR A 69 -10.02 -10.57 22.26
CA TYR A 69 -9.70 -9.99 23.57
C TYR A 69 -10.34 -8.62 23.76
N VAL A 70 -10.43 -8.23 25.02
CA VAL A 70 -10.93 -6.91 25.43
C VAL A 70 -9.79 -5.92 25.53
N SER A 71 -10.03 -4.68 25.06
CA SER A 71 -9.10 -3.56 25.16
C SER A 71 -9.82 -2.27 25.60
N LYS A 72 -9.07 -1.35 26.19
CA LYS A 72 -9.50 0.04 26.41
C LYS A 72 -9.23 0.92 25.19
N GLN A 73 -8.45 0.43 24.25
CA GLN A 73 -8.06 1.13 23.02
C GLN A 73 -8.80 0.53 21.83
N ASN A 74 -9.28 1.41 20.94
CA ASN A 74 -9.87 1.00 19.66
C ASN A 74 -8.74 0.77 18.64
N GLU A 75 -7.89 -0.23 18.87
CA GLU A 75 -6.72 -0.48 18.03
C GLU A 75 -6.45 -1.98 17.88
N LYS A 76 -6.12 -2.42 16.69
CA LYS A 76 -5.50 -3.72 16.46
C LYS A 76 -4.15 -3.77 17.21
N ASN A 77 -3.82 -4.88 17.80
CA ASN A 77 -2.66 -5.04 18.70
C ASN A 77 -2.71 -4.12 19.94
N GLY A 78 -3.87 -3.55 20.25
CA GLY A 78 -4.08 -2.78 21.47
C GLY A 78 -3.81 -3.62 22.72
N GLU A 79 -3.44 -2.97 23.82
CA GLU A 79 -3.14 -3.67 25.05
C GLU A 79 -4.36 -4.45 25.56
N LYS A 80 -4.15 -5.76 25.83
CA LYS A 80 -5.17 -6.62 26.42
C LYS A 80 -5.48 -6.15 27.83
N SER A 81 -6.75 -5.90 28.11
CA SER A 81 -7.24 -5.35 29.37
C SER A 81 -8.14 -6.34 30.10
N LYS A 82 -8.18 -6.24 31.44
CA LYS A 82 -9.18 -6.97 32.25
C LYS A 82 -10.60 -6.61 31.82
N ASN A 83 -10.84 -5.34 31.54
CA ASN A 83 -12.13 -4.78 31.16
C ASN A 83 -11.94 -3.70 30.11
N GLY A 84 -12.92 -3.51 29.24
CA GLY A 84 -12.90 -2.45 28.25
C GLY A 84 -14.16 -2.46 27.39
N LYS A 85 -14.35 -1.38 26.65
CA LYS A 85 -15.49 -1.24 25.73
C LYS A 85 -15.27 -1.89 24.37
N TYR A 86 -14.01 -2.20 24.03
CA TYR A 86 -13.65 -2.72 22.72
C TYR A 86 -13.34 -4.22 22.85
N VAL A 87 -13.96 -5.01 21.98
CA VAL A 87 -13.55 -6.38 21.71
C VAL A 87 -12.84 -6.39 20.37
N ILE A 88 -11.59 -6.81 20.40
CA ILE A 88 -10.73 -6.89 19.23
C ILE A 88 -10.70 -8.33 18.73
N LEU A 89 -11.04 -8.54 17.47
CA LEU A 89 -10.96 -9.83 16.80
C LEU A 89 -9.83 -9.73 15.78
N GLU A 90 -8.65 -10.24 16.11
CA GLU A 90 -7.54 -10.32 15.16
C GLU A 90 -7.73 -11.54 14.26
N LEU A 91 -7.56 -11.35 12.97
CA LEU A 91 -7.80 -12.36 11.96
C LEU A 91 -6.50 -13.00 11.51
N LYS A 92 -6.54 -14.31 11.29
CA LYS A 92 -5.43 -15.03 10.73
C LYS A 92 -5.05 -14.45 9.38
N ARG A 93 -3.74 -14.24 9.19
CA ARG A 93 -3.23 -13.76 7.91
C ARG A 93 -3.62 -14.72 6.78
N LEU A 94 -4.14 -14.18 5.69
CA LEU A 94 -4.39 -14.98 4.50
C LEU A 94 -3.06 -15.51 3.94
N PRO A 95 -3.03 -16.77 3.46
CA PRO A 95 -1.84 -17.27 2.79
C PRO A 95 -1.49 -16.34 1.63
N MET A 96 -0.21 -16.07 1.48
CA MET A 96 0.31 -15.39 0.27
C MET A 96 0.23 -16.39 -0.90
N VAL A 97 -0.99 -16.70 -1.32
CA VAL A 97 -1.18 -17.37 -2.60
C VAL A 97 -0.82 -16.33 -3.65
N ALA A 98 0.18 -16.65 -4.45
CA ALA A 98 0.64 -15.78 -5.49
C ALA A 98 -0.54 -15.36 -6.39
N GLN A 99 -1.03 -14.14 -6.26
CA GLN A 99 -1.94 -13.55 -7.24
C GLN A 99 -1.26 -13.45 -8.62
N ALA A 100 0.07 -13.54 -8.66
CA ALA A 100 0.87 -13.69 -9.87
C ALA A 100 0.52 -14.93 -10.71
N SER A 101 -0.17 -15.93 -10.16
CA SER A 101 -0.61 -17.10 -10.93
C SER A 101 -1.95 -16.91 -11.64
N ASP A 102 -2.70 -15.87 -11.31
CA ASP A 102 -3.99 -15.53 -11.98
C ASP A 102 -3.83 -14.64 -13.23
N HIS A 103 -2.62 -14.19 -13.54
CA HIS A 103 -2.28 -13.95 -14.93
C HIS A 103 -2.20 -15.34 -15.59
N SER A 104 -3.36 -15.85 -15.92
CA SER A 104 -3.57 -17.24 -16.32
C SER A 104 -2.57 -17.61 -17.41
N LYS A 105 -2.12 -18.85 -17.42
CA LYS A 105 -1.40 -19.42 -18.57
C LYS A 105 -2.09 -19.04 -19.88
N GLU A 106 -3.43 -18.92 -19.89
CA GLU A 106 -4.23 -18.44 -21.01
C GLU A 106 -3.98 -16.98 -21.41
N GLU A 107 -3.76 -16.04 -20.47
CA GLU A 107 -3.39 -14.66 -20.82
C GLU A 107 -1.96 -14.57 -21.36
N MET A 108 -1.04 -15.35 -20.77
CA MET A 108 0.32 -15.43 -21.30
C MET A 108 0.37 -16.10 -22.68
N GLU A 109 -0.45 -17.14 -22.90
CA GLU A 109 -0.59 -17.77 -24.21
C GLU A 109 -1.27 -16.85 -25.24
N LYS A 110 -2.31 -16.11 -24.84
CA LYS A 110 -2.92 -15.08 -25.70
C LYS A 110 -1.92 -13.96 -26.07
N LYS A 111 -1.14 -13.47 -25.10
CA LYS A 111 -0.09 -12.47 -25.36
C LYS A 111 1.00 -13.03 -26.27
N LYS A 112 1.42 -14.29 -26.10
CA LYS A 112 2.34 -14.94 -27.02
C LYS A 112 1.75 -15.11 -28.42
N ALA A 113 0.49 -15.50 -28.53
CA ALA A 113 -0.20 -15.69 -29.82
C ALA A 113 -0.42 -14.38 -30.59
N THR A 114 -0.56 -13.24 -29.91
CA THR A 114 -0.75 -11.92 -30.52
C THR A 114 0.55 -11.16 -30.77
N GLY A 115 1.72 -11.71 -30.36
CA GLY A 115 3.01 -11.04 -30.47
C GLY A 115 3.13 -9.78 -29.58
N GLN A 116 2.19 -9.60 -28.65
CA GLN A 116 2.16 -8.41 -27.78
C GLN A 116 3.27 -8.50 -26.73
N LYS A 117 4.30 -7.70 -26.86
CA LYS A 117 5.38 -7.57 -25.90
C LYS A 117 4.99 -6.54 -24.82
N GLY A 118 4.53 -7.03 -23.66
CA GLY A 118 4.26 -6.20 -22.49
C GLY A 118 3.20 -5.10 -22.65
N PRO A 119 3.08 -4.18 -21.69
CA PRO A 119 2.15 -3.07 -21.75
C PRO A 119 2.63 -1.98 -22.71
N THR A 120 1.69 -1.28 -23.38
CA THR A 120 2.00 -0.17 -24.29
C THR A 120 2.36 1.08 -23.50
N LEU A 121 3.48 1.73 -23.82
CA LEU A 121 3.87 3.01 -23.23
C LEU A 121 2.75 4.05 -23.36
N GLY A 122 2.44 4.78 -22.29
CA GLY A 122 1.33 5.74 -22.25
C GLY A 122 -0.05 5.09 -22.24
N GLY A 123 -0.13 3.75 -22.29
CA GLY A 123 -1.39 3.01 -22.18
C GLY A 123 -2.05 3.20 -20.80
N LYS A 124 -3.38 3.32 -20.78
CA LYS A 124 -4.14 3.33 -19.52
C LYS A 124 -4.13 1.94 -18.90
N GLY A 125 -4.08 1.90 -17.56
CA GLY A 125 -4.25 0.66 -16.83
C GLY A 125 -5.70 0.17 -16.84
N ASP A 126 -5.85 -1.11 -16.59
CA ASP A 126 -7.12 -1.81 -16.41
C ASP A 126 -7.43 -2.10 -14.95
N ALA A 127 -6.72 -1.44 -14.03
CA ALA A 127 -6.92 -1.56 -12.59
C ALA A 127 -8.39 -1.32 -12.22
N LYS A 128 -8.97 -2.30 -11.54
CA LYS A 128 -10.36 -2.21 -11.07
C LYS A 128 -10.47 -1.13 -10.00
N PRO A 129 -11.60 -0.41 -9.90
CA PRO A 129 -11.82 0.55 -8.83
C PRO A 129 -11.59 -0.07 -7.46
N LEU A 130 -10.95 0.69 -6.56
CA LEU A 130 -10.78 0.27 -5.18
C LEU A 130 -12.13 0.08 -4.51
N LYS A 131 -12.30 -1.07 -3.87
CA LYS A 131 -13.50 -1.37 -3.08
C LYS A 131 -13.18 -1.21 -1.61
N THR A 132 -14.06 -0.55 -0.87
CA THR A 132 -13.98 -0.54 0.59
C THR A 132 -14.16 -1.96 1.12
N ILE A 133 -13.18 -2.45 1.85
CA ILE A 133 -13.25 -3.76 2.49
C ILE A 133 -14.09 -3.61 3.77
N THR A 134 -15.18 -4.34 3.84
CA THR A 134 -16.07 -4.40 5.00
C THR A 134 -15.91 -5.73 5.74
N ALA A 135 -16.33 -5.75 7.01
CA ALA A 135 -16.40 -6.96 7.82
C ALA A 135 -17.85 -7.31 8.12
N GLU A 136 -18.21 -8.58 7.98
CA GLU A 136 -19.46 -9.13 8.49
C GLU A 136 -19.12 -9.97 9.72
N VAL A 137 -19.70 -9.63 10.87
CA VAL A 137 -19.42 -10.28 12.15
C VAL A 137 -20.72 -10.70 12.85
N THR A 138 -20.68 -11.85 13.50
CA THR A 138 -21.75 -12.39 14.31
C THR A 138 -21.20 -12.69 15.70
N GLN A 139 -21.85 -12.21 16.74
CA GLN A 139 -21.60 -12.71 18.10
C GLN A 139 -22.41 -13.99 18.29
N THR A 140 -21.76 -15.14 18.39
CA THR A 140 -22.37 -16.48 18.49
C THR A 140 -22.51 -16.93 19.95
N GLY A 141 -21.62 -16.46 20.83
CA GLY A 141 -21.60 -16.78 22.26
C GLY A 141 -22.08 -15.64 23.16
N SER A 142 -21.92 -15.82 24.44
CA SER A 142 -22.29 -14.84 25.46
C SER A 142 -21.09 -14.20 26.09
N VAL A 143 -21.13 -12.87 26.26
CA VAL A 143 -20.09 -12.11 26.98
C VAL A 143 -20.69 -11.44 28.22
N LYS A 144 -19.87 -11.09 29.20
CA LYS A 144 -20.33 -10.47 30.46
C LYS A 144 -19.79 -9.06 30.59
N THR A 145 -20.64 -8.15 31.00
CA THR A 145 -20.23 -6.82 31.42
C THR A 145 -19.56 -6.85 32.79
N VAL A 146 -18.83 -5.80 33.12
CA VAL A 146 -18.20 -5.61 34.43
C VAL A 146 -19.21 -5.71 35.59
N ASN A 147 -20.46 -5.29 35.35
CA ASN A 147 -21.54 -5.34 36.35
C ASN A 147 -22.28 -6.69 36.34
N GLY A 148 -21.78 -7.72 35.67
CA GLY A 148 -22.32 -9.07 35.66
C GLY A 148 -23.51 -9.28 34.72
N LYS A 149 -23.95 -8.27 33.96
CA LYS A 149 -25.00 -8.45 32.94
C LYS A 149 -24.45 -9.32 31.80
N VAL A 150 -25.21 -10.32 31.38
CA VAL A 150 -24.89 -11.20 30.28
C VAL A 150 -25.47 -10.59 29.01
N TYR A 151 -24.60 -10.49 27.96
CA TYR A 151 -24.98 -10.17 26.60
C TYR A 151 -24.93 -11.46 25.78
N ASN A 152 -26.08 -11.92 25.37
CA ASN A 152 -26.23 -13.14 24.57
C ASN A 152 -25.82 -12.91 23.13
N SER A 153 -25.90 -13.95 22.30
CA SER A 153 -25.64 -13.88 20.85
C SER A 153 -26.41 -12.74 20.19
N GLU A 154 -25.80 -12.10 19.23
CA GLU A 154 -26.41 -11.07 18.38
C GLU A 154 -26.34 -11.49 16.91
N GLU A 155 -27.33 -11.06 16.13
CA GLU A 155 -27.36 -11.31 14.70
C GLU A 155 -26.16 -10.67 13.98
N LYS A 156 -25.95 -11.11 12.75
CA LYS A 156 -24.91 -10.61 11.88
C LYS A 156 -24.98 -9.09 11.71
N GLN A 157 -23.85 -8.45 11.90
CA GLN A 157 -23.66 -7.01 11.72
C GLN A 157 -22.57 -6.75 10.68
N VAL A 158 -22.71 -5.68 9.92
CA VAL A 158 -21.73 -5.25 8.93
C VAL A 158 -20.99 -4.03 9.45
N SER A 159 -19.69 -3.95 9.23
CA SER A 159 -18.89 -2.79 9.63
C SER A 159 -19.42 -1.52 8.96
N THR A 160 -19.57 -0.46 9.76
CA THR A 160 -20.01 0.87 9.28
C THR A 160 -18.84 1.76 8.91
N LYS A 161 -17.64 1.36 9.32
CA LYS A 161 -16.39 2.08 9.06
C LYS A 161 -15.28 1.08 8.78
N THR A 162 -14.37 1.48 7.90
CA THR A 162 -13.10 0.77 7.66
C THR A 162 -11.95 1.72 7.94
N ARG A 163 -10.98 1.27 8.72
CA ARG A 163 -9.73 1.97 8.99
C ARG A 163 -8.60 1.24 8.27
N GLN A 164 -7.95 1.95 7.37
CA GLN A 164 -6.86 1.45 6.54
C GLN A 164 -5.52 1.77 7.23
N LEU A 165 -4.97 0.83 7.99
CA LEU A 165 -3.72 1.04 8.73
C LEU A 165 -2.59 1.39 7.76
N ILE A 166 -1.81 2.39 8.15
CA ILE A 166 -0.69 2.97 7.40
C ILE A 166 -1.16 3.75 6.16
N ILE A 167 -2.10 3.25 5.36
CA ILE A 167 -2.61 3.98 4.19
C ILE A 167 -3.16 5.36 4.59
N GLU A 168 -3.91 5.44 5.69
CA GLU A 168 -4.50 6.69 6.18
C GLU A 168 -3.45 7.71 6.70
N ASP A 169 -2.24 7.26 6.99
CA ASP A 169 -1.12 8.14 7.37
C ASP A 169 -0.52 8.89 6.16
N PHE A 170 -0.80 8.42 4.92
CA PHE A 170 -0.40 9.12 3.70
C PHE A 170 -1.38 10.23 3.34
N LYS A 171 -0.85 11.39 2.99
CA LYS A 171 -1.63 12.50 2.42
C LYS A 171 -1.54 12.47 0.90
N GLN A 172 -2.67 12.75 0.25
CA GLN A 172 -2.77 12.78 -1.20
C GLN A 172 -2.60 14.19 -1.74
N PHE A 173 -1.88 14.31 -2.84
CA PHE A 173 -1.60 15.57 -3.50
C PHE A 173 -1.60 15.40 -5.02
N VAL A 174 -1.62 16.55 -5.70
CA VAL A 174 -1.41 16.67 -7.14
C VAL A 174 -0.25 17.65 -7.36
N PHE A 175 0.73 17.21 -8.12
CA PHE A 175 1.84 18.05 -8.59
C PHE A 175 1.59 18.43 -10.05
N THR A 176 1.94 19.66 -10.43
CA THR A 176 1.93 20.11 -11.83
C THR A 176 3.37 20.27 -12.30
N GLY A 177 3.76 19.50 -13.29
CA GLY A 177 5.09 19.55 -13.88
C GLY A 177 5.30 20.78 -14.77
N LYS A 178 6.53 20.99 -15.22
CA LYS A 178 6.90 22.08 -16.13
C LYS A 178 6.21 21.96 -17.51
N ASP A 179 5.83 20.76 -17.88
CA ASP A 179 5.05 20.47 -19.09
C ASP A 179 3.55 20.81 -18.96
N GLY A 180 3.13 21.34 -17.80
CA GLY A 180 1.73 21.67 -17.48
C GLY A 180 0.84 20.45 -17.19
N LYS A 181 1.39 19.24 -17.19
CA LYS A 181 0.67 18.01 -16.84
C LYS A 181 0.73 17.73 -15.34
N THR A 182 -0.23 16.96 -14.88
CA THR A 182 -0.33 16.62 -13.45
C THR A 182 0.21 15.22 -13.15
N LEU A 183 0.71 15.05 -11.91
CA LEU A 183 1.08 13.77 -11.32
C LEU A 183 0.45 13.70 -9.93
N LYS A 184 -0.42 12.73 -9.73
CA LYS A 184 -0.97 12.41 -8.40
C LYS A 184 0.07 11.69 -7.57
N TYR A 185 0.11 11.96 -6.28
CA TYR A 185 1.03 11.27 -5.39
C TYR A 185 0.54 11.18 -3.96
N ASN A 186 1.05 10.18 -3.26
CA ASN A 186 0.86 9.97 -1.83
C ASN A 186 2.17 10.32 -1.13
N LEU A 187 2.08 11.04 -0.02
CA LEU A 187 3.24 11.42 0.78
C LEU A 187 3.00 11.08 2.25
N TYR A 188 3.82 10.19 2.78
CA TYR A 188 3.96 10.01 4.22
C TYR A 188 5.06 10.94 4.75
N MET A 189 4.79 11.58 5.87
CA MET A 189 5.73 12.42 6.59
C MET A 189 5.98 11.82 7.98
N PRO A 190 7.22 11.75 8.47
CA PRO A 190 7.51 11.24 9.82
C PRO A 190 6.61 11.89 10.87
N LYS A 191 6.02 11.09 11.79
CA LYS A 191 5.05 11.59 12.79
C LYS A 191 5.60 12.73 13.65
N ASN A 192 6.89 12.71 13.95
CA ASN A 192 7.58 13.73 14.74
C ASN A 192 8.49 14.59 13.85
N TYR A 193 8.02 14.95 12.65
CA TYR A 193 8.78 15.78 11.73
C TYR A 193 9.19 17.11 12.37
N ASP A 194 10.49 17.36 12.36
CA ASP A 194 11.13 18.58 12.87
C ASP A 194 11.90 19.24 11.72
N ARG A 195 11.50 20.45 11.35
CA ARG A 195 12.09 21.17 10.22
C ARG A 195 13.58 21.49 10.38
N SER A 196 14.09 21.44 11.60
CA SER A 196 15.51 21.67 11.89
C SER A 196 16.39 20.44 11.59
N LYS A 197 15.79 19.27 11.40
CA LYS A 197 16.49 18.01 11.10
C LYS A 197 16.36 17.65 9.63
N LYS A 198 17.32 16.86 9.14
CA LYS A 198 17.30 16.30 7.79
C LYS A 198 16.83 14.86 7.80
N TYR A 199 15.89 14.51 6.91
CA TYR A 199 15.28 13.20 6.83
C TYR A 199 15.53 12.56 5.47
N PRO A 200 15.79 11.25 5.41
CA PRO A 200 15.78 10.53 4.14
C PRO A 200 14.38 10.51 3.53
N MET A 201 14.32 10.21 2.23
CA MET A 201 13.08 9.96 1.51
C MET A 201 13.19 8.65 0.72
N VAL A 202 12.17 7.80 0.82
CA VAL A 202 12.01 6.61 -0.03
C VAL A 202 10.96 6.92 -1.08
N VAL A 203 11.30 6.72 -2.35
CA VAL A 203 10.41 6.87 -3.51
C VAL A 203 10.02 5.48 -4.00
N PHE A 204 8.76 5.11 -3.86
CA PHE A 204 8.24 3.85 -4.35
C PHE A 204 7.48 4.06 -5.66
N MET A 205 7.89 3.36 -6.71
CA MET A 205 7.20 3.34 -8.00
C MET A 205 6.49 1.99 -8.18
N HIS A 206 5.22 2.06 -8.53
CA HIS A 206 4.35 0.88 -8.61
C HIS A 206 4.51 0.12 -9.94
N ASP A 207 4.04 -1.13 -9.97
CA ASP A 207 4.00 -1.95 -11.18
C ASP A 207 2.87 -1.55 -12.15
N ALA A 208 2.85 -2.18 -13.34
CA ALA A 208 1.86 -1.87 -14.38
C ALA A 208 0.41 -2.22 -13.97
N GLY A 209 0.23 -3.21 -13.09
CA GLY A 209 -1.09 -3.60 -12.59
C GLY A 209 -1.75 -2.55 -11.70
N ALA A 210 -0.95 -1.59 -11.18
CA ALA A 210 -1.44 -0.50 -10.35
C ALA A 210 -1.64 0.82 -11.11
N VAL A 211 -1.48 0.84 -12.43
CA VAL A 211 -1.78 2.02 -13.24
C VAL A 211 -3.27 2.37 -13.11
N SER A 212 -3.57 3.52 -12.52
CA SER A 212 -4.93 3.91 -12.13
C SER A 212 -5.06 5.42 -11.95
N SER A 213 -6.26 5.94 -12.13
CA SER A 213 -6.60 7.33 -11.76
C SER A 213 -6.87 7.50 -10.24
N GLU A 214 -6.99 6.42 -9.49
CA GLU A 214 -7.22 6.46 -8.04
C GLU A 214 -5.90 6.60 -7.29
N THR A 215 -5.66 7.76 -6.68
CA THR A 215 -4.38 8.10 -6.04
C THR A 215 -3.88 7.09 -5.01
N LYS A 216 -4.79 6.45 -4.27
CA LYS A 216 -4.44 5.45 -3.24
C LYS A 216 -4.07 4.07 -3.81
N TYR A 217 -4.27 3.83 -5.12
CA TYR A 217 -4.11 2.48 -5.66
C TYR A 217 -2.70 1.94 -5.45
N THR A 218 -1.67 2.78 -5.63
CA THR A 218 -0.27 2.42 -5.38
C THR A 218 0.01 1.98 -3.93
N LEU A 219 -0.82 2.39 -2.96
CA LEU A 219 -0.67 2.03 -1.54
C LEU A 219 -1.35 0.71 -1.19
N SER A 220 -2.40 0.31 -1.92
CA SER A 220 -3.25 -0.83 -1.56
C SER A 220 -2.97 -2.10 -2.36
N GLN A 221 -2.26 -2.01 -3.50
CA GLN A 221 -1.94 -3.16 -4.35
C GLN A 221 -0.91 -4.12 -3.75
N GLY A 222 -0.08 -3.64 -2.84
CA GLY A 222 1.01 -4.36 -2.17
C GLY A 222 1.75 -3.46 -1.20
N ASN A 223 2.57 -4.02 -0.35
CA ASN A 223 3.24 -3.28 0.74
C ASN A 223 4.49 -2.50 0.32
N GLY A 224 4.79 -2.37 -0.97
CA GLY A 224 6.00 -1.74 -1.47
C GLY A 224 6.22 -0.28 -1.02
N ALA A 225 5.14 0.50 -0.85
CA ALA A 225 5.21 1.83 -0.26
C ALA A 225 5.00 1.80 1.26
N THR A 226 3.99 1.06 1.73
CA THR A 226 3.52 1.12 3.12
C THR A 226 4.50 0.52 4.12
N VAL A 227 5.37 -0.42 3.71
CA VAL A 227 6.41 -1.00 4.58
C VAL A 227 7.36 0.07 5.13
N TRP A 228 7.71 1.07 4.32
CA TRP A 228 8.60 2.16 4.72
C TRP A 228 7.93 3.18 5.67
N ALA A 229 6.60 3.21 5.68
CA ALA A 229 5.81 4.03 6.60
C ALA A 229 5.34 3.24 7.83
N SER A 230 5.69 1.95 7.94
CA SER A 230 5.31 1.10 9.07
C SER A 230 5.91 1.62 10.39
N PRO A 231 5.22 1.43 11.54
CA PRO A 231 5.76 1.82 12.84
C PRO A 231 7.12 1.19 13.15
N GLU A 232 7.35 -0.07 12.73
CA GLU A 232 8.62 -0.77 12.92
C GLU A 232 9.76 -0.07 12.19
N TRP A 233 9.54 0.27 10.92
CA TRP A 233 10.55 0.97 10.12
C TRP A 233 10.79 2.38 10.67
N GLN A 234 9.72 3.15 10.83
CA GLN A 234 9.79 4.56 11.22
C GLN A 234 10.39 4.79 12.61
N LYS A 235 10.29 3.81 13.51
CA LYS A 235 10.89 3.88 14.85
C LYS A 235 12.41 4.11 14.81
N ASN A 236 13.09 3.44 13.89
CA ASN A 236 14.54 3.48 13.78
C ASN A 236 15.04 4.28 12.57
N HIS A 237 14.18 4.44 11.56
CA HIS A 237 14.48 5.08 10.28
C HIS A 237 13.40 6.09 9.90
N PRO A 238 13.22 7.16 10.71
CA PRO A 238 12.21 8.17 10.38
C PRO A 238 12.52 8.81 9.02
N SER A 239 11.60 8.62 8.06
CA SER A 239 11.80 8.99 6.66
C SER A 239 10.49 9.45 6.02
N PHE A 240 10.57 10.30 5.01
CA PHE A 240 9.48 10.52 4.10
C PHE A 240 9.30 9.29 3.20
N VAL A 241 8.05 9.03 2.80
CA VAL A 241 7.76 8.03 1.76
C VAL A 241 6.92 8.70 0.69
N LEU A 242 7.45 8.76 -0.51
CA LEU A 242 6.78 9.28 -1.70
C LEU A 242 6.31 8.09 -2.55
N ALA A 243 5.02 8.04 -2.84
CA ALA A 243 4.43 7.05 -3.72
C ALA A 243 3.60 7.75 -4.82
N PRO A 244 4.22 8.07 -5.98
CA PRO A 244 3.50 8.56 -7.14
C PRO A 244 2.44 7.55 -7.59
N GLN A 245 1.33 8.06 -8.14
CA GLN A 245 0.32 7.26 -8.81
C GLN A 245 0.31 7.61 -10.27
N TYR A 246 0.76 6.70 -11.10
CA TYR A 246 0.74 6.87 -12.54
C TYR A 246 -0.62 6.46 -13.12
N GLU A 247 -1.17 7.30 -13.98
CA GLU A 247 -2.44 7.04 -14.68
C GLU A 247 -2.22 6.32 -16.01
N VAL A 248 -0.96 6.18 -16.42
CA VAL A 248 -0.52 5.51 -17.64
C VAL A 248 0.73 4.69 -17.38
N VAL A 249 0.99 3.75 -18.27
CA VAL A 249 2.23 2.96 -18.29
C VAL A 249 3.43 3.88 -18.52
N THR A 250 4.38 3.88 -17.60
CA THR A 250 5.53 4.79 -17.59
C THR A 250 6.74 4.29 -18.36
N VAL A 251 6.87 2.97 -18.50
CA VAL A 251 7.93 2.29 -19.26
C VAL A 251 7.38 1.03 -19.91
N ASN A 252 8.01 0.57 -20.99
CA ASN A 252 7.60 -0.64 -21.70
C ASN A 252 8.76 -1.63 -21.92
N ASP A 253 8.45 -2.78 -22.50
CA ASP A 253 9.40 -3.86 -22.77
C ASP A 253 10.40 -3.55 -23.92
N ASN A 254 10.25 -2.43 -24.61
CA ASN A 254 11.23 -1.91 -25.57
C ASN A 254 12.23 -0.94 -24.91
N TYR A 255 12.20 -0.83 -23.54
CA TYR A 255 13.04 0.08 -22.77
C TYR A 255 12.80 1.57 -23.06
N GLU A 256 11.59 1.88 -23.52
CA GLU A 256 11.12 3.25 -23.70
C GLU A 256 10.48 3.76 -22.41
N TYR A 257 10.56 5.07 -22.16
CA TYR A 257 9.98 5.71 -20.98
C TYR A 257 9.13 6.93 -21.36
N GLY A 258 8.13 7.20 -20.54
CA GLY A 258 7.23 8.34 -20.67
C GLY A 258 7.67 9.54 -19.84
N PRO A 259 7.08 10.72 -20.12
CA PRO A 259 7.39 11.98 -19.43
C PRO A 259 6.99 11.97 -17.94
N GLU A 260 6.23 10.97 -17.49
CA GLU A 260 5.86 10.76 -16.09
C GLU A 260 7.09 10.60 -15.20
N LEU A 261 8.17 9.98 -15.74
CA LEU A 261 9.40 9.80 -14.98
C LEU A 261 10.14 11.12 -14.75
N ASP A 262 10.21 11.98 -15.78
CA ASP A 262 10.82 13.31 -15.62
C ASP A 262 10.00 14.18 -14.68
N ARG A 263 8.68 14.08 -14.75
CA ARG A 263 7.76 14.76 -13.81
C ARG A 263 7.91 14.22 -12.37
N THR A 264 8.27 12.94 -12.21
CA THR A 264 8.61 12.38 -10.89
C THR A 264 9.90 13.01 -10.34
N VAL A 265 10.91 13.22 -11.16
CA VAL A 265 12.14 13.94 -10.75
C VAL A 265 11.83 15.39 -10.36
N GLU A 266 11.01 16.09 -11.13
CA GLU A 266 10.55 17.45 -10.79
C GLU A 266 9.80 17.49 -9.44
N LEU A 267 8.95 16.51 -9.20
CA LEU A 267 8.24 16.35 -7.92
C LEU A 267 9.24 16.12 -6.77
N ILE A 268 10.20 15.21 -6.91
CA ILE A 268 11.24 14.95 -5.91
C ILE A 268 11.96 16.26 -5.56
N ASN A 269 12.42 17.02 -6.57
CA ASN A 269 13.11 18.29 -6.37
C ASN A 269 12.22 19.31 -5.64
N SER A 270 10.96 19.44 -6.04
CA SER A 270 9.99 20.32 -5.36
C SER A 270 9.79 19.96 -3.89
N LEU A 271 9.75 18.66 -3.56
CA LEU A 271 9.62 18.20 -2.17
C LEU A 271 10.87 18.48 -1.35
N THR A 272 12.08 18.36 -1.93
CA THR A 272 13.35 18.69 -1.24
C THR A 272 13.50 20.19 -0.96
N GLU A 273 12.87 21.05 -1.76
CA GLU A 273 12.81 22.50 -1.51
C GLU A 273 11.78 22.84 -0.42
N LYS A 274 10.68 22.11 -0.38
CA LYS A 274 9.56 22.38 0.54
C LYS A 274 9.79 21.82 1.95
N TYR A 275 10.42 20.66 2.05
CA TYR A 275 10.65 19.92 3.28
C TYR A 275 12.13 19.74 3.58
N SER A 276 12.47 19.45 4.84
CA SER A 276 13.85 19.18 5.27
C SER A 276 14.26 17.75 4.89
N ILE A 277 14.20 17.44 3.59
CA ILE A 277 14.67 16.16 3.03
C ILE A 277 16.17 16.28 2.78
N ASP A 278 16.90 15.23 3.13
CA ASP A 278 18.32 15.10 2.85
C ASP A 278 18.51 14.63 1.41
N LYS A 279 19.11 15.48 0.58
CA LYS A 279 19.29 15.19 -0.86
C LYS A 279 20.25 14.03 -1.11
N ASP A 280 21.18 13.76 -0.19
CA ASP A 280 22.11 12.65 -0.29
C ASP A 280 21.52 11.31 0.19
N ARG A 281 20.30 11.35 0.76
CA ARG A 281 19.58 10.19 1.27
C ARG A 281 18.18 10.07 0.69
N ILE A 282 18.09 10.20 -0.62
CA ILE A 282 16.90 9.88 -1.40
C ILE A 282 17.11 8.49 -2.00
N TYR A 283 16.19 7.58 -1.75
CA TYR A 283 16.26 6.19 -2.21
C TYR A 283 15.08 5.89 -3.11
N ASN A 284 15.28 5.06 -4.14
CA ASN A 284 14.17 4.60 -4.95
C ASN A 284 13.97 3.09 -4.79
N THR A 285 12.75 2.66 -5.06
CA THR A 285 12.40 1.24 -5.12
C THR A 285 11.17 1.04 -5.97
N GLY A 286 11.05 -0.14 -6.54
CA GLY A 286 9.89 -0.54 -7.31
C GLY A 286 10.01 -1.98 -7.79
N GLN A 287 8.87 -2.53 -8.19
CA GLN A 287 8.75 -3.88 -8.72
C GLN A 287 8.26 -3.81 -10.17
N SER A 288 8.72 -4.72 -11.03
CA SER A 288 8.27 -4.82 -12.42
C SER A 288 8.41 -3.47 -13.15
N MET A 289 7.34 -2.86 -13.68
CA MET A 289 7.36 -1.51 -14.27
C MET A 289 7.99 -0.47 -13.33
N GLY A 290 7.74 -0.56 -12.02
CA GLY A 290 8.34 0.35 -11.03
C GLY A 290 9.85 0.17 -10.90
N GLY A 291 10.35 -1.06 -10.96
CA GLY A 291 11.78 -1.34 -10.98
C GLY A 291 12.43 -0.94 -12.32
N MET A 292 11.75 -1.15 -13.45
CA MET A 292 12.18 -0.62 -14.76
C MET A 292 12.27 0.91 -14.74
N SER A 293 11.28 1.57 -14.12
CA SER A 293 11.29 3.03 -13.91
C SER A 293 12.46 3.46 -13.02
N SER A 294 12.79 2.68 -11.98
CA SER A 294 13.96 2.93 -11.12
C SER A 294 15.25 2.87 -11.93
N ILE A 295 15.49 1.80 -12.70
CA ILE A 295 16.71 1.66 -13.53
C ILE A 295 16.80 2.79 -14.55
N SER A 296 15.67 3.16 -15.21
CA SER A 296 15.63 4.28 -16.14
C SER A 296 16.02 5.60 -15.48
N LEU A 297 15.54 5.85 -14.25
CA LEU A 297 15.91 7.06 -13.52
C LEU A 297 17.36 7.02 -13.02
N ASP A 298 17.83 5.89 -12.52
CA ASP A 298 19.20 5.71 -12.05
C ASP A 298 20.22 5.94 -13.17
N SER A 299 19.94 5.45 -14.37
CA SER A 299 20.83 5.64 -15.52
C SER A 299 20.83 7.09 -16.07
N ARG A 300 19.68 7.78 -15.99
CA ARG A 300 19.50 9.14 -16.54
C ARG A 300 19.84 10.24 -15.53
N TYR A 301 19.72 9.95 -14.25
CA TYR A 301 19.97 10.87 -13.13
C TYR A 301 20.85 10.21 -12.08
N PRO A 302 22.11 9.88 -12.39
CA PRO A 302 22.97 9.03 -11.56
C PRO A 302 23.26 9.60 -10.18
N ASP A 303 23.11 10.90 -9.99
CA ASP A 303 23.35 11.58 -8.70
C ASP A 303 22.07 11.85 -7.91
N LEU A 304 20.90 11.38 -8.39
CA LEU A 304 19.61 11.68 -7.74
C LEU A 304 19.38 10.80 -6.51
N PHE A 305 19.77 9.53 -6.58
CA PHE A 305 19.48 8.56 -5.54
C PHE A 305 20.75 8.10 -4.82
N GLY A 306 20.72 8.11 -3.50
CA GLY A 306 21.79 7.57 -2.66
C GLY A 306 21.83 6.03 -2.63
N GLY A 307 20.80 5.38 -3.16
CA GLY A 307 20.70 3.95 -3.35
C GLY A 307 19.35 3.50 -3.88
N SER A 308 19.31 2.30 -4.48
CA SER A 308 18.15 1.76 -5.17
C SER A 308 17.91 0.30 -4.79
N TYR A 309 16.64 -0.05 -4.50
CA TYR A 309 16.21 -1.42 -4.23
C TYR A 309 15.23 -1.86 -5.32
N ILE A 310 15.69 -2.66 -6.26
CA ILE A 310 15.03 -2.97 -7.53
C ILE A 310 14.57 -4.41 -7.55
N VAL A 311 13.27 -4.65 -7.75
CA VAL A 311 12.65 -5.96 -7.61
C VAL A 311 12.04 -6.43 -8.92
N ALA A 312 12.34 -7.68 -9.33
CA ALA A 312 11.72 -8.40 -10.43
C ALA A 312 11.54 -7.54 -11.71
N SER A 313 12.65 -7.03 -12.23
CA SER A 313 12.66 -6.01 -13.27
C SER A 313 13.66 -6.32 -14.38
N LYS A 314 13.65 -5.52 -15.44
CA LYS A 314 14.57 -5.63 -16.57
C LYS A 314 14.82 -4.27 -17.19
N TRP A 315 15.96 -4.10 -17.85
CA TRP A 315 16.26 -2.88 -18.62
C TRP A 315 17.38 -3.15 -19.64
N ASP A 316 17.63 -2.19 -20.53
CA ASP A 316 18.75 -2.25 -21.49
C ASP A 316 20.07 -2.05 -20.74
N VAL A 317 20.92 -3.07 -20.73
CA VAL A 317 22.23 -3.03 -20.07
C VAL A 317 23.15 -1.94 -20.67
N ASN A 318 23.01 -1.64 -21.95
CA ASN A 318 23.88 -0.68 -22.65
C ASN A 318 23.75 0.75 -22.12
N VAL A 319 22.68 1.09 -21.42
CA VAL A 319 22.46 2.44 -20.86
C VAL A 319 22.73 2.52 -19.36
N THR A 320 23.21 1.43 -18.73
CA THR A 320 23.38 1.37 -17.28
C THR A 320 24.77 1.81 -16.77
N GLU A 321 25.72 2.09 -17.67
CA GLU A 321 27.07 2.54 -17.28
C GLU A 321 27.09 3.71 -16.28
N PRO A 322 26.21 4.74 -16.38
CA PRO A 322 26.17 5.82 -15.40
C PRO A 322 25.85 5.37 -13.97
N MET A 323 25.25 4.19 -13.79
CA MET A 323 24.88 3.65 -12.49
C MET A 323 26.05 3.02 -11.69
N LYS A 324 27.23 2.88 -12.28
CA LYS A 324 28.40 2.17 -11.71
C LYS A 324 28.88 2.68 -10.34
N ASN A 325 28.55 3.92 -9.98
CA ASN A 325 28.92 4.50 -8.69
C ASN A 325 27.76 4.50 -7.67
N GLN A 326 26.61 3.94 -8.03
CA GLN A 326 25.44 3.90 -7.17
C GLN A 326 25.44 2.67 -6.25
N ASN A 327 24.70 2.76 -5.15
CA ASN A 327 24.44 1.62 -4.26
C ASN A 327 23.15 0.96 -4.72
N ILE A 328 23.23 -0.23 -5.31
CA ILE A 328 22.08 -0.90 -5.89
C ILE A 328 21.92 -2.30 -5.30
N TRP A 329 20.71 -2.67 -4.97
CA TRP A 329 20.35 -4.01 -4.57
C TRP A 329 19.28 -4.54 -5.51
N PHE A 330 19.64 -5.53 -6.33
CA PHE A 330 18.74 -6.24 -7.21
C PHE A 330 18.15 -7.48 -6.55
N VAL A 331 16.85 -7.71 -6.75
CA VAL A 331 16.16 -8.91 -6.30
C VAL A 331 15.32 -9.48 -7.44
N ALA A 332 15.61 -10.71 -7.81
CA ALA A 332 14.82 -11.46 -8.78
C ALA A 332 14.73 -12.93 -8.34
N SER A 333 13.63 -13.58 -8.70
CA SER A 333 13.51 -15.03 -8.58
C SER A 333 14.20 -15.70 -9.77
N GLU A 334 14.99 -16.77 -9.53
CA GLU A 334 15.59 -17.58 -10.60
C GLU A 334 14.55 -18.15 -11.59
N GLY A 335 13.31 -18.34 -11.12
CA GLY A 335 12.20 -18.81 -11.94
C GLY A 335 11.54 -17.71 -12.78
N ASP A 336 11.96 -16.45 -12.67
CA ASP A 336 11.44 -15.35 -13.50
C ASP A 336 12.25 -15.25 -14.81
N PRO A 337 11.69 -15.69 -15.95
CA PRO A 337 12.43 -15.74 -17.21
C PRO A 337 12.71 -14.36 -17.85
N GLY A 338 12.09 -13.32 -17.32
CA GLY A 338 12.30 -11.93 -17.79
C GLY A 338 13.25 -11.15 -16.90
N ALA A 339 12.99 -11.16 -15.60
CA ALA A 339 13.73 -10.33 -14.65
C ALA A 339 15.10 -10.95 -14.29
N TYR A 340 15.16 -12.25 -14.02
CA TYR A 340 16.40 -12.86 -13.54
C TYR A 340 17.56 -12.75 -14.53
N PRO A 341 17.43 -13.11 -15.80
CA PRO A 341 18.52 -12.95 -16.77
C PRO A 341 18.93 -11.48 -16.96
N SER A 342 17.96 -10.57 -17.04
CA SER A 342 18.25 -9.15 -17.28
C SER A 342 18.95 -8.48 -16.09
N LEU A 343 18.47 -8.70 -14.86
CA LEU A 343 19.12 -8.13 -13.68
C LEU A 343 20.49 -8.76 -13.42
N THR A 344 20.69 -10.03 -13.72
CA THR A 344 22.01 -10.68 -13.67
C THR A 344 22.98 -10.05 -14.67
N GLU A 345 22.54 -9.83 -15.92
CA GLU A 345 23.35 -9.18 -16.93
C GLU A 345 23.78 -7.76 -16.55
N ILE A 346 22.82 -6.97 -15.99
CA ILE A 346 23.09 -5.61 -15.50
C ILE A 346 24.06 -5.65 -14.31
N SER A 347 23.84 -6.55 -13.35
CA SER A 347 24.73 -6.73 -12.19
C SER A 347 26.16 -7.05 -12.61
N ASP A 348 26.32 -8.06 -13.47
CA ASP A 348 27.63 -8.49 -14.00
C ASP A 348 28.34 -7.36 -14.75
N TYR A 349 27.58 -6.60 -15.56
CA TYR A 349 28.11 -5.46 -16.29
C TYR A 349 28.60 -4.37 -15.35
N LEU A 350 27.78 -4.01 -14.36
CA LEU A 350 28.12 -2.97 -13.39
C LEU A 350 29.32 -3.37 -12.52
N GLU A 351 29.38 -4.62 -12.03
CA GLU A 351 30.51 -5.13 -11.26
C GLU A 351 31.84 -5.08 -12.05
N LYS A 352 31.81 -5.49 -13.33
CA LYS A 352 32.98 -5.39 -14.23
C LYS A 352 33.46 -3.95 -14.44
N ASN A 353 32.57 -2.97 -14.27
CA ASN A 353 32.86 -1.53 -14.38
C ASN A 353 33.12 -0.87 -13.00
N GLY A 354 33.27 -1.67 -11.94
CA GLY A 354 33.70 -1.21 -10.61
C GLY A 354 32.57 -0.86 -9.66
N ALA A 355 31.31 -1.18 -9.99
CA ALA A 355 30.19 -0.98 -9.08
C ALA A 355 30.24 -1.97 -7.89
N LYS A 356 29.60 -1.57 -6.80
CA LYS A 356 29.26 -2.44 -5.67
C LYS A 356 27.78 -2.78 -5.78
N VAL A 357 27.50 -3.95 -6.31
CA VAL A 357 26.13 -4.44 -6.54
C VAL A 357 25.80 -5.55 -5.54
#